data_7256858eda10488dafe73b0456b98603
#
_entry.id   7256858eda10488dafe73b0456b98603
#
_cell.length_a   1.000
_cell.length_b   1.000
_cell.length_c   1.000
_cell.angle_alpha   90.00
_cell.angle_beta   90.00
_cell.angle_gamma   90.00
#
_symmetry.space_group_name_H-M   'P 1'
#
loop_
_entity.id
_entity.type
_entity.pdbx_description
1 polymer ?
#
loop_
_entity_poly.entity_id
_entity_poly.type
_entity_poly.pdbx_seq_one_letter_code
_entity_poly.pdbx_strand_id
1 'polypeptide(L)'
;MATVFELIDGGDAAALRELLGRDPTAAAAHDEQGLSAIMRAAYRGGDVFAAVREAEPPLGPFDRVVVGAGDGLPGPNDWTPDGFTGLHIAAFVDNAAAARALLEAGADPDAVATASFARVTPLGTCAFANAVGVARILLEHGADPSIAEDDRATPLAVARANGFDELAELLS
;
A
#
# COMPACT_ATOMS: atom_id res chain seq x y z
N MET A 1 -15.75 11.39 22.20
CA MET A 1 -14.35 11.66 21.88
C MET A 1 -14.08 10.96 20.55
N ALA A 2 -13.49 11.64 19.58
CA ALA A 2 -13.22 10.99 18.28
C ALA A 2 -12.20 9.86 18.47
N THR A 3 -12.41 8.77 17.74
CA THR A 3 -11.49 7.62 17.69
C THR A 3 -10.29 7.92 16.80
N VAL A 4 -9.23 7.11 16.91
CA VAL A 4 -8.05 7.21 16.03
C VAL A 4 -8.46 7.12 14.55
N PHE A 5 -9.39 6.22 14.21
CA PHE A 5 -9.85 6.02 12.83
C PHE A 5 -10.70 7.19 12.31
N GLU A 6 -11.58 7.75 13.14
CA GLU A 6 -12.34 8.95 12.74
C GLU A 6 -11.43 10.15 12.43
N LEU A 7 -10.34 10.31 13.19
CA LEU A 7 -9.35 11.37 12.95
C LEU A 7 -8.49 11.08 11.70
N ILE A 8 -8.13 9.83 11.46
CA ILE A 8 -7.43 9.41 10.24
C ILE A 8 -8.32 9.70 9.02
N ASP A 9 -9.56 9.24 9.02
CA ASP A 9 -10.48 9.39 7.90
C ASP A 9 -10.85 10.86 7.65
N GLY A 10 -10.98 11.64 8.72
CA GLY A 10 -11.21 13.08 8.65
C GLY A 10 -10.00 13.88 8.18
N GLY A 11 -8.80 13.30 8.18
CA GLY A 11 -7.57 14.01 7.81
C GLY A 11 -7.07 14.99 8.86
N ASP A 12 -7.54 14.89 10.11
CA ASP A 12 -7.17 15.81 11.18
C ASP A 12 -5.89 15.37 11.90
N ALA A 13 -4.75 15.64 11.28
CA ALA A 13 -3.44 15.27 11.82
C ALA A 13 -3.11 15.99 13.14
N ALA A 14 -3.67 17.20 13.39
CA ALA A 14 -3.43 17.94 14.61
C ALA A 14 -4.14 17.27 15.80
N ALA A 15 -5.43 16.99 15.65
CA ALA A 15 -6.20 16.27 16.67
C ALA A 15 -5.68 14.84 16.89
N LEU A 16 -5.19 14.20 15.81
CA LEU A 16 -4.58 12.88 15.88
C LEU A 16 -3.29 12.91 16.73
N ARG A 17 -2.38 13.86 16.52
CA ARG A 17 -1.20 14.03 17.37
C ARG A 17 -1.55 14.31 18.83
N GLU A 18 -2.59 15.11 19.08
CA GLU A 18 -3.07 15.37 20.43
C GLU A 18 -3.62 14.11 21.09
N LEU A 19 -4.41 13.30 20.38
CA LEU A 19 -4.89 12.01 20.86
C LEU A 19 -3.73 11.07 21.20
N LEU A 20 -2.80 10.88 20.25
CA LEU A 20 -1.67 9.96 20.41
C LEU A 20 -0.67 10.43 21.46
N GLY A 21 -0.55 11.72 21.70
CA GLY A 21 0.26 12.27 22.80
C GLY A 21 -0.32 11.97 24.18
N ARG A 22 -1.66 11.84 24.29
CA ARG A 22 -2.35 11.45 25.54
C ARG A 22 -2.50 9.95 25.71
N ASP A 23 -2.70 9.24 24.61
CA ASP A 23 -2.85 7.79 24.57
C ASP A 23 -2.08 7.19 23.37
N PRO A 24 -0.77 6.93 23.55
CA PRO A 24 0.04 6.32 22.50
C PRO A 24 -0.44 4.93 22.07
N THR A 25 -1.19 4.22 22.96
CA THR A 25 -1.69 2.88 22.65
C THR A 25 -2.75 2.87 21.54
N ALA A 26 -3.40 4.01 21.31
CA ALA A 26 -4.36 4.17 20.21
C ALA A 26 -3.70 3.98 18.82
N ALA A 27 -2.39 4.21 18.71
CA ALA A 27 -1.65 3.96 17.45
C ALA A 27 -1.54 2.47 17.08
N ALA A 28 -1.72 1.57 18.06
CA ALA A 28 -1.74 0.12 17.86
C ALA A 28 -3.13 -0.44 17.55
N ALA A 29 -4.14 0.41 17.44
CA ALA A 29 -5.51 0.00 17.19
C ALA A 29 -5.68 -0.64 15.79
N HIS A 30 -6.67 -1.53 15.69
CA HIS A 30 -7.17 -2.08 14.45
C HIS A 30 -8.65 -1.72 14.29
N ASP A 31 -9.09 -1.48 13.07
CA ASP A 31 -10.50 -1.23 12.78
C ASP A 31 -11.34 -2.53 12.82
N GLU A 32 -12.64 -2.41 12.56
CA GLU A 32 -13.57 -3.55 12.57
C GLU A 32 -13.22 -4.63 11.52
N GLN A 33 -12.47 -4.27 10.48
CA GLN A 33 -11.98 -5.18 9.43
C GLN A 33 -10.63 -5.79 9.78
N GLY A 34 -9.96 -5.32 10.83
CA GLY A 34 -8.63 -5.77 11.25
C GLY A 34 -7.47 -4.99 10.63
N LEU A 35 -7.75 -3.87 9.95
CA LEU A 35 -6.71 -3.02 9.37
C LEU A 35 -6.10 -2.14 10.46
N SER A 36 -4.77 -2.09 10.54
CA SER A 36 -4.07 -1.29 11.54
C SER A 36 -4.21 0.22 11.30
N ALA A 37 -4.09 1.01 12.36
CA ALA A 37 -4.14 2.47 12.26
C ALA A 37 -3.06 3.03 11.33
N ILE A 38 -1.84 2.45 11.32
CA ILE A 38 -0.76 2.91 10.43
C ILE A 38 -1.04 2.55 8.97
N MET A 39 -1.62 1.38 8.69
CA MET A 39 -2.03 1.00 7.33
C MET A 39 -3.12 1.94 6.82
N ARG A 40 -4.17 2.19 7.64
CA ARG A 40 -5.24 3.13 7.32
C ARG A 40 -4.72 4.54 7.07
N ALA A 41 -3.79 4.99 7.91
CA ALA A 41 -3.16 6.30 7.76
C ALA A 41 -2.29 6.38 6.48
N ALA A 42 -1.64 5.30 6.07
CA ALA A 42 -0.87 5.26 4.82
C ALA A 42 -1.77 5.44 3.59
N TYR A 43 -2.97 4.84 3.58
CA TYR A 43 -3.95 5.05 2.51
C TYR A 43 -4.44 6.50 2.44
N ARG A 44 -4.46 7.20 3.55
CA ARG A 44 -4.79 8.63 3.61
C ARG A 44 -3.61 9.52 3.21
N GLY A 45 -2.38 9.08 3.53
CA GLY A 45 -1.14 9.77 3.22
C GLY A 45 -0.87 11.03 4.05
N GLY A 46 0.15 11.79 3.64
CA GLY A 46 0.47 13.11 4.17
C GLY A 46 0.71 13.16 5.68
N ASP A 47 0.26 14.25 6.31
CA ASP A 47 0.49 14.53 7.74
C ASP A 47 -0.19 13.54 8.69
N VAL A 48 -1.27 12.89 8.25
CA VAL A 48 -1.98 11.87 9.02
C VAL A 48 -1.12 10.62 9.17
N PHE A 49 -0.50 10.17 8.08
CA PHE A 49 0.45 9.05 8.12
C PHE A 49 1.67 9.39 9.00
N ALA A 50 2.22 10.60 8.84
CA ALA A 50 3.31 11.07 9.66
C ALA A 50 2.95 11.05 11.16
N ALA A 51 1.76 11.52 11.53
CA ALA A 51 1.31 11.56 12.93
C ALA A 51 1.22 10.16 13.57
N VAL A 52 0.69 9.15 12.86
CA VAL A 52 0.65 7.78 13.39
C VAL A 52 2.04 7.17 13.47
N ARG A 53 2.89 7.42 12.47
CA ARG A 53 4.26 6.93 12.44
C ARG A 53 5.12 7.52 13.57
N GLU A 54 4.95 8.80 13.90
CA GLU A 54 5.62 9.50 15.01
C GLU A 54 5.32 8.86 16.38
N ALA A 55 4.16 8.22 16.53
CA ALA A 55 3.77 7.51 17.76
C ALA A 55 4.42 6.13 17.91
N GLU A 56 5.24 5.70 16.94
CA GLU A 56 5.99 4.43 16.94
C GLU A 56 5.12 3.20 17.29
N PRO A 57 3.99 2.95 16.59
CA PRO A 57 3.15 1.80 16.89
C PRO A 57 3.91 0.48 16.69
N PRO A 58 3.53 -0.60 17.40
CA PRO A 58 4.01 -1.93 17.07
C PRO A 58 3.60 -2.29 15.65
N LEU A 59 4.57 -2.73 14.83
CA LEU A 59 4.36 -2.99 13.42
C LEU A 59 4.10 -4.47 13.14
N GLY A 60 2.94 -4.77 12.56
CA GLY A 60 2.66 -6.04 11.92
C GLY A 60 3.40 -6.21 10.59
N PRO A 61 3.35 -7.40 9.98
CA PRO A 61 4.09 -7.69 8.74
C PRO A 61 3.75 -6.74 7.58
N PHE A 62 2.47 -6.44 7.35
CA PHE A 62 2.05 -5.49 6.31
C PHE A 62 2.41 -4.03 6.65
N ASP A 63 2.36 -3.67 7.94
CA ASP A 63 2.76 -2.33 8.39
C ASP A 63 4.24 -2.05 8.08
N ARG A 64 5.09 -3.09 8.15
CA ARG A 64 6.51 -3.01 7.80
C ARG A 64 6.70 -2.64 6.33
N VAL A 65 5.88 -3.20 5.43
CA VAL A 65 5.89 -2.81 4.00
C VAL A 65 5.58 -1.32 3.85
N VAL A 66 4.56 -0.84 4.57
CA VAL A 66 4.10 0.56 4.54
C VAL A 66 5.16 1.54 5.00
N VAL A 67 5.90 1.21 6.07
CA VAL A 67 6.93 2.12 6.62
C VAL A 67 8.28 2.03 5.90
N GLY A 68 8.38 1.22 4.85
CA GLY A 68 9.60 1.10 4.06
C GLY A 68 10.59 0.04 4.56
N ALA A 69 10.18 -0.86 5.45
CA ALA A 69 11.02 -1.96 5.88
C ALA A 69 11.23 -3.00 4.76
N GLY A 70 12.38 -3.66 4.77
CA GLY A 70 12.69 -4.77 3.86
C GLY A 70 12.74 -6.13 4.57
N ASP A 71 12.43 -6.18 5.88
CA ASP A 71 12.45 -7.38 6.70
C ASP A 71 11.17 -7.53 7.54
N GLY A 72 10.93 -8.74 8.06
CA GLY A 72 9.72 -9.04 8.84
C GLY A 72 8.44 -8.81 8.06
N LEU A 73 8.48 -9.01 6.74
CA LEU A 73 7.38 -8.82 5.80
C LEU A 73 6.33 -9.93 5.94
N PRO A 74 5.11 -9.75 5.37
CA PRO A 74 4.13 -10.81 5.30
C PRO A 74 4.63 -12.00 4.47
N GLY A 75 3.98 -13.14 4.57
CA GLY A 75 4.18 -14.23 3.64
C GLY A 75 3.92 -13.79 2.20
N PRO A 76 4.60 -14.40 1.21
CA PRO A 76 4.59 -13.92 -0.17
C PRO A 76 3.18 -13.82 -0.77
N ASN A 77 2.26 -14.69 -0.34
CA ASN A 77 0.87 -14.72 -0.81
C ASN A 77 -0.15 -14.46 0.31
N ASP A 78 0.27 -13.83 1.41
CA ASP A 78 -0.65 -13.37 2.45
C ASP A 78 -1.48 -12.18 1.97
N TRP A 79 -2.68 -12.07 2.50
CA TRP A 79 -3.64 -11.02 2.17
C TRP A 79 -3.89 -10.11 3.36
N THR A 80 -3.99 -8.81 3.10
CA THR A 80 -4.53 -7.86 4.06
C THR A 80 -6.02 -8.11 4.29
N PRO A 81 -6.59 -7.66 5.41
CA PRO A 81 -8.02 -7.78 5.67
C PRO A 81 -8.92 -7.15 4.60
N ASP A 82 -8.44 -6.12 3.90
CA ASP A 82 -9.14 -5.42 2.83
C ASP A 82 -8.84 -5.98 1.42
N GLY A 83 -8.09 -7.07 1.32
CA GLY A 83 -7.98 -7.87 0.10
C GLY A 83 -6.82 -7.51 -0.83
N PHE A 84 -5.71 -7.03 -0.29
CA PHE A 84 -4.46 -6.77 -1.03
C PHE A 84 -3.34 -7.71 -0.59
N THR A 85 -2.39 -8.01 -1.47
CA THR A 85 -1.15 -8.72 -1.10
C THR A 85 -0.06 -7.73 -0.67
N GLY A 86 1.03 -8.26 -0.09
CA GLY A 86 2.20 -7.44 0.22
C GLY A 86 2.78 -6.70 -0.98
N LEU A 87 2.67 -7.28 -2.20
CA LEU A 87 3.12 -6.62 -3.44
C LEU A 87 2.24 -5.41 -3.81
N HIS A 88 0.94 -5.48 -3.60
CA HIS A 88 0.05 -4.31 -3.80
C HIS A 88 0.42 -3.18 -2.84
N ILE A 89 0.68 -3.52 -1.56
CA ILE A 89 1.09 -2.51 -0.58
C ILE A 89 2.44 -1.92 -0.94
N ALA A 90 3.42 -2.75 -1.34
CA ALA A 90 4.73 -2.28 -1.80
C ALA A 90 4.61 -1.35 -3.01
N ALA A 91 3.74 -1.68 -3.97
CA ALA A 91 3.43 -0.83 -5.12
C ALA A 91 2.77 0.49 -4.71
N PHE A 92 1.85 0.46 -3.77
CA PHE A 92 1.15 1.66 -3.31
C PHE A 92 2.08 2.69 -2.65
N VAL A 93 3.11 2.23 -1.91
CA VAL A 93 4.07 3.10 -1.21
C VAL A 93 5.44 3.18 -1.89
N ASP A 94 5.58 2.63 -3.09
CA ASP A 94 6.83 2.50 -3.87
C ASP A 94 8.01 1.91 -3.07
N ASN A 95 7.73 0.86 -2.26
CA ASN A 95 8.74 0.16 -1.50
C ASN A 95 9.43 -0.94 -2.35
N ALA A 96 10.46 -0.55 -3.08
CA ALA A 96 11.24 -1.44 -3.95
C ALA A 96 11.94 -2.58 -3.19
N ALA A 97 12.39 -2.34 -1.96
CA ALA A 97 13.06 -3.36 -1.14
C ALA A 97 12.08 -4.47 -0.73
N ALA A 98 10.89 -4.10 -0.26
CA ALA A 98 9.84 -5.07 0.08
C ALA A 98 9.34 -5.84 -1.16
N ALA A 99 9.13 -5.15 -2.29
CA ALA A 99 8.70 -5.80 -3.54
C ALA A 99 9.70 -6.89 -3.97
N ARG A 100 10.99 -6.58 -3.98
CA ARG A 100 12.05 -7.53 -4.32
C ARG A 100 12.05 -8.73 -3.37
N ALA A 101 12.04 -8.50 -2.06
CA ALA A 101 12.07 -9.55 -1.05
C ALA A 101 10.84 -10.48 -1.14
N LEU A 102 9.64 -9.93 -1.40
CA LEU A 102 8.42 -10.70 -1.58
C LEU A 102 8.48 -11.57 -2.85
N LEU A 103 8.95 -11.01 -3.96
CA LEU A 103 9.09 -11.74 -5.23
C LEU A 103 10.15 -12.85 -5.13
N GLU A 104 11.29 -12.60 -4.49
CA GLU A 104 12.32 -13.60 -4.19
C GLU A 104 11.78 -14.73 -3.28
N ALA A 105 10.82 -14.41 -2.39
CA ALA A 105 10.12 -15.38 -1.55
C ALA A 105 9.02 -16.17 -2.29
N GLY A 106 8.74 -15.85 -3.57
CA GLY A 106 7.76 -16.55 -4.40
C GLY A 106 6.36 -15.89 -4.41
N ALA A 107 6.27 -14.59 -4.16
CA ALA A 107 5.02 -13.87 -4.36
C ALA A 107 4.60 -13.90 -5.84
N ASP A 108 3.29 -14.04 -6.07
CA ASP A 108 2.71 -13.97 -7.41
C ASP A 108 2.69 -12.50 -7.89
N PRO A 109 3.46 -12.14 -8.93
CA PRO A 109 3.52 -10.75 -9.42
C PRO A 109 2.21 -10.27 -10.05
N ASP A 110 1.34 -11.20 -10.46
CA ASP A 110 0.08 -10.94 -11.14
C ASP A 110 -1.16 -11.21 -10.27
N ALA A 111 -0.96 -11.38 -8.95
CA ALA A 111 -2.07 -11.58 -8.02
C ALA A 111 -3.11 -10.46 -8.17
N VAL A 112 -4.37 -10.83 -8.38
CA VAL A 112 -5.47 -9.86 -8.52
C VAL A 112 -6.08 -9.57 -7.15
N ALA A 113 -6.11 -8.31 -6.73
CA ALA A 113 -6.73 -7.90 -5.48
C ALA A 113 -8.18 -8.39 -5.36
N THR A 114 -8.55 -8.82 -4.15
CA THR A 114 -9.91 -9.29 -3.84
C THR A 114 -10.76 -8.23 -3.13
N ALA A 115 -10.23 -7.00 -3.03
CA ALA A 115 -10.93 -5.86 -2.46
C ALA A 115 -12.25 -5.60 -3.18
N SER A 116 -13.31 -5.27 -2.42
CA SER A 116 -14.64 -5.04 -3.00
C SER A 116 -14.74 -3.81 -3.89
N PHE A 117 -13.75 -2.93 -3.79
CA PHE A 117 -13.73 -1.63 -4.49
C PHE A 117 -12.61 -1.53 -5.56
N ALA A 118 -11.72 -2.51 -5.65
CA ALA A 118 -10.63 -2.50 -6.62
C ALA A 118 -10.14 -3.92 -6.92
N ARG A 119 -10.20 -4.31 -8.17
CA ARG A 119 -9.62 -5.57 -8.68
C ARG A 119 -8.44 -5.24 -9.58
N VAL A 120 -7.31 -5.03 -8.97
CA VAL A 120 -6.09 -4.58 -9.63
C VAL A 120 -4.97 -5.59 -9.41
N THR A 121 -3.97 -5.60 -10.29
CA THR A 121 -2.69 -6.29 -10.06
C THR A 121 -1.72 -5.37 -9.31
N PRO A 122 -0.60 -5.89 -8.75
CA PRO A 122 0.45 -5.03 -8.22
C PRO A 122 0.95 -4.01 -9.25
N LEU A 123 1.05 -4.40 -10.53
CA LEU A 123 1.45 -3.49 -11.61
C LEU A 123 0.39 -2.40 -11.88
N GLY A 124 -0.91 -2.75 -11.79
CA GLY A 124 -2.01 -1.79 -11.82
C GLY A 124 -1.94 -0.81 -10.66
N THR A 125 -1.62 -1.29 -9.45
CA THR A 125 -1.40 -0.41 -8.29
C THR A 125 -0.25 0.57 -8.53
N CYS A 126 0.86 0.12 -9.16
CA CYS A 126 1.94 1.04 -9.58
C CYS A 126 1.43 2.14 -10.51
N ALA A 127 0.50 1.82 -11.42
CA ALA A 127 -0.06 2.78 -12.36
C ALA A 127 -0.93 3.86 -11.68
N PHE A 128 -1.57 3.55 -10.56
CA PHE A 128 -2.26 4.54 -9.72
C PHE A 128 -1.31 5.37 -8.86
N ALA A 129 -0.27 4.72 -8.28
CA ALA A 129 0.62 5.35 -7.31
C ALA A 129 1.83 6.05 -7.95
N ASN A 130 2.04 5.92 -9.28
CA ASN A 130 3.26 6.32 -9.97
C ASN A 130 4.54 5.64 -9.42
N ALA A 131 4.42 4.38 -9.04
CA ALA A 131 5.48 3.61 -8.41
C ALA A 131 6.44 3.00 -9.45
N VAL A 132 7.27 3.82 -10.07
CA VAL A 132 8.19 3.40 -11.15
C VAL A 132 9.22 2.38 -10.67
N GLY A 133 9.72 2.54 -9.43
CA GLY A 133 10.70 1.64 -8.83
C GLY A 133 10.18 0.23 -8.68
N VAL A 134 8.98 0.08 -8.12
CA VAL A 134 8.33 -1.23 -7.94
C VAL A 134 7.86 -1.80 -9.28
N ALA A 135 7.32 -0.99 -10.20
CA ALA A 135 6.90 -1.46 -11.53
C ALA A 135 8.05 -2.11 -12.30
N ARG A 136 9.24 -1.52 -12.26
CA ARG A 136 10.45 -2.09 -12.88
C ARG A 136 10.78 -3.47 -12.31
N ILE A 137 10.75 -3.61 -10.98
CA ILE A 137 11.02 -4.87 -10.28
C ILE A 137 9.98 -5.93 -10.63
N LEU A 138 8.70 -5.58 -10.69
CA LEU A 138 7.62 -6.49 -11.07
C LEU A 138 7.83 -7.02 -12.49
N LEU A 139 8.15 -6.14 -13.45
CA LEU A 139 8.44 -6.54 -14.84
C LEU A 139 9.69 -7.43 -14.95
N GLU A 140 10.76 -7.14 -14.19
CA GLU A 140 11.95 -7.98 -14.10
C GLU A 140 11.63 -9.40 -13.60
N HIS A 141 10.57 -9.56 -12.80
CA HIS A 141 10.09 -10.83 -12.26
C HIS A 141 8.90 -11.42 -13.02
N GLY A 142 8.62 -10.91 -14.21
CA GLY A 142 7.67 -11.50 -15.17
C GLY A 142 6.22 -11.08 -14.99
N ALA A 143 5.93 -9.97 -14.31
CA ALA A 143 4.58 -9.42 -14.27
C ALA A 143 4.05 -9.13 -15.68
N ASP A 144 2.79 -9.45 -15.93
CA ASP A 144 2.13 -9.25 -17.23
C ASP A 144 1.47 -7.86 -17.31
N PRO A 145 2.03 -6.91 -18.07
CA PRO A 145 1.47 -5.56 -18.20
C PRO A 145 0.17 -5.49 -19.02
N SER A 146 -0.25 -6.61 -19.62
CA SER A 146 -1.47 -6.67 -20.43
C SER A 146 -2.71 -7.02 -19.61
N ILE A 147 -2.58 -7.42 -18.35
CA ILE A 147 -3.72 -7.74 -17.49
C ILE A 147 -4.54 -6.46 -17.25
N ALA A 148 -5.78 -6.51 -17.71
CA ALA A 148 -6.72 -5.41 -17.54
C ALA A 148 -7.42 -5.47 -16.18
N GLU A 149 -7.73 -4.32 -15.65
CA GLU A 149 -8.46 -4.12 -14.38
C GLU A 149 -9.98 -4.14 -14.58
N ASP A 150 -10.74 -3.85 -13.53
CA ASP A 150 -12.21 -3.92 -13.54
C ASP A 150 -12.88 -3.09 -14.65
N ASP A 151 -12.33 -1.94 -14.98
CA ASP A 151 -12.79 -1.06 -16.07
C ASP A 151 -12.19 -1.43 -17.43
N ARG A 152 -11.46 -2.55 -17.50
CA ARG A 152 -10.71 -3.04 -18.66
C ARG A 152 -9.53 -2.13 -19.07
N ALA A 153 -9.11 -1.23 -18.21
CA ALA A 153 -7.89 -0.46 -18.43
C ALA A 153 -6.66 -1.30 -18.07
N THR A 154 -5.65 -1.27 -18.94
CA THR A 154 -4.34 -1.85 -18.61
C THR A 154 -3.54 -0.88 -17.76
N PRO A 155 -2.52 -1.35 -17.00
CA PRO A 155 -1.62 -0.46 -16.27
C PRO A 155 -1.03 0.67 -17.13
N LEU A 156 -0.70 0.38 -18.41
CA LEU A 156 -0.25 1.40 -19.36
C LEU A 156 -1.32 2.47 -19.62
N ALA A 157 -2.57 2.06 -19.81
CA ALA A 157 -3.66 3.01 -20.06
C ALA A 157 -3.90 3.92 -18.85
N VAL A 158 -3.84 3.36 -17.63
CA VAL A 158 -3.96 4.11 -16.37
C VAL A 158 -2.80 5.11 -16.21
N ALA A 159 -1.55 4.66 -16.42
CA ALA A 159 -0.38 5.54 -16.34
C ALA A 159 -0.47 6.73 -17.31
N ARG A 160 -0.89 6.48 -18.57
CA ARG A 160 -1.10 7.54 -19.57
C ARG A 160 -2.22 8.51 -19.18
N ALA A 161 -3.35 8.00 -18.68
CA ALA A 161 -4.47 8.83 -18.25
C ALA A 161 -4.09 9.75 -17.08
N ASN A 162 -3.18 9.30 -16.21
CA ASN A 162 -2.68 10.08 -15.08
C ASN A 162 -1.47 10.99 -15.44
N GLY A 163 -0.93 10.92 -16.66
CA GLY A 163 0.21 11.72 -17.08
C GLY A 163 1.55 11.26 -16.48
N PHE A 164 1.67 9.97 -16.14
CA PHE A 164 2.89 9.36 -15.59
C PHE A 164 3.79 8.87 -16.73
N ASP A 165 4.46 9.80 -17.40
CA ASP A 165 5.18 9.55 -18.66
C ASP A 165 6.29 8.49 -18.50
N GLU A 166 7.12 8.57 -17.44
CA GLU A 166 8.19 7.58 -17.19
C GLU A 166 7.61 6.17 -16.98
N LEU A 167 6.53 6.06 -16.21
CA LEU A 167 5.87 4.79 -15.99
C LEU A 167 5.20 4.26 -17.28
N ALA A 168 4.59 5.14 -18.07
CA ALA A 168 3.99 4.78 -19.34
C ALA A 168 5.03 4.30 -20.38
N GLU A 169 6.22 4.89 -20.39
CA GLU A 169 7.35 4.41 -21.20
C GLU A 169 7.82 3.02 -20.75
N LEU A 170 7.91 2.80 -19.43
CA LEU A 170 8.32 1.52 -18.87
C LEU A 170 7.34 0.39 -19.21
N LEU A 171 6.04 0.69 -19.29
CA LEU A 171 4.95 -0.26 -19.56
C LEU A 171 4.64 -0.46 -21.06
N SER A 172 5.42 0.18 -21.96
CA SER A 172 5.14 0.21 -23.41
C SER A 172 5.67 -0.98 -24.21
#